data_836ce6d1df97f4bb057bebee393e732c
#
_entry.id   836ce6d1df97f4bb057bebee393e732c
#
_cell.length_a   1.000
_cell.length_b   1.000
_cell.length_c   1.000
_cell.angle_alpha   90.00
_cell.angle_beta   90.00
_cell.angle_gamma   90.00
#
_symmetry.space_group_name_H-M   'P 1'
#
loop_
_entity.id
_entity.type
_entity.pdbx_description
1 polymer ?
#
loop_
_entity_poly.entity_id
_entity_poly.type
_entity_poly.pdbx_seq_one_letter_code
_entity_poly.pdbx_strand_id
1 'polypeptide(L)'
;AETCKAFLIACANASQYGNDAYIAPYASMRDGLLDVVVMEPFNTIESAQVAFQLFTGTLPDNSHVKTFRSSHLRITREGSGVAHYDGDPFVTGSSIDVCLHREGLPVVVNPDKPDGQNLRQPVVKNLMQHIPDFFSEWKRMPETIIEKTSRDLLKSGKNIMDLFKGKN
;
A
#
# COMPACT_ATOMS: atom_id res chain seq x y z
N ALA A 1 -18.92 11.70 6.02
CA ALA A 1 -17.73 12.16 5.27
C ALA A 1 -16.63 12.47 6.27
N GLU A 2 -15.42 12.05 5.97
CA GLU A 2 -14.22 12.32 6.76
C GLU A 2 -13.24 13.11 5.89
N THR A 3 -12.57 14.08 6.47
CA THR A 3 -11.50 14.84 5.80
C THR A 3 -10.17 14.53 6.47
N CYS A 4 -9.20 14.11 5.71
CA CYS A 4 -7.88 13.77 6.21
C CYS A 4 -6.78 14.20 5.23
N LYS A 5 -5.54 14.29 5.72
CA LYS A 5 -4.37 14.33 4.84
C LYS A 5 -4.01 12.90 4.52
N ALA A 6 -4.02 12.53 3.25
CA ALA A 6 -3.63 11.20 2.81
C ALA A 6 -2.35 11.28 1.98
N PHE A 7 -1.41 10.38 2.26
CA PHE A 7 -0.27 10.06 1.38
C PHE A 7 -0.75 9.15 0.25
N LEU A 8 -1.59 8.15 0.59
CA LEU A 8 -2.15 7.18 -0.33
C LEU A 8 -3.57 6.81 0.11
N ILE A 9 -4.47 6.62 -0.85
CA ILE A 9 -5.75 5.95 -0.65
C ILE A 9 -5.78 4.77 -1.62
N ALA A 10 -5.89 3.55 -1.08
CA ALA A 10 -6.04 2.34 -1.87
C ALA A 10 -7.45 1.76 -1.68
N CYS A 11 -8.10 1.39 -2.78
CA CYS A 11 -9.37 0.68 -2.79
C CYS A 11 -9.10 -0.74 -3.30
N ALA A 12 -8.92 -1.67 -2.38
CA ALA A 12 -8.43 -3.00 -2.66
C ALA A 12 -9.57 -4.04 -2.70
N ASN A 13 -9.62 -4.84 -3.74
CA ASN A 13 -10.47 -6.03 -3.83
C ASN A 13 -9.67 -7.32 -3.56
N ALA A 14 -8.35 -7.22 -3.51
CA ALA A 14 -7.42 -8.29 -3.21
C ALA A 14 -6.41 -7.85 -2.15
N SER A 15 -5.81 -8.81 -1.46
CA SER A 15 -4.93 -8.54 -0.32
C SER A 15 -3.59 -7.88 -0.70
N GLN A 16 -3.10 -8.15 -1.90
CA GLN A 16 -1.78 -7.72 -2.35
C GLN A 16 -1.86 -6.52 -3.31
N TYR A 17 -0.91 -5.63 -3.14
CA TYR A 17 -0.60 -4.58 -4.10
C TYR A 17 0.26 -5.12 -5.25
N GLY A 18 0.97 -6.20 -5.01
CA GLY A 18 1.90 -6.91 -5.88
C GLY A 18 3.13 -7.39 -5.11
N ASN A 19 3.85 -8.39 -5.62
CA ASN A 19 5.11 -8.90 -5.08
C ASN A 19 5.13 -9.10 -3.55
N ASP A 20 4.09 -9.75 -3.01
CA ASP A 20 3.90 -9.97 -1.57
C ASP A 20 3.80 -8.70 -0.71
N ALA A 21 3.50 -7.54 -1.31
CA ALA A 21 3.18 -6.32 -0.60
C ALA A 21 1.68 -6.31 -0.24
N TYR A 22 1.36 -6.57 1.01
CA TYR A 22 -0.01 -6.72 1.51
C TYR A 22 -0.59 -5.38 1.96
N ILE A 23 -1.20 -4.66 1.05
CA ILE A 23 -1.85 -3.37 1.35
C ILE A 23 -3.16 -3.55 2.14
N ALA A 24 -3.90 -4.60 1.84
CA ALA A 24 -5.18 -4.94 2.47
C ALA A 24 -5.21 -6.44 2.82
N PRO A 25 -4.45 -6.90 3.81
CA PRO A 25 -4.23 -8.33 4.08
C PRO A 25 -5.50 -9.13 4.35
N TYR A 26 -6.59 -8.46 4.70
CA TYR A 26 -7.90 -9.08 5.00
C TYR A 26 -8.91 -8.96 3.86
N ALA A 27 -8.52 -8.37 2.72
CA ALA A 27 -9.42 -8.20 1.58
C ALA A 27 -9.89 -9.54 1.01
N SER A 28 -11.16 -9.62 0.65
CA SER A 28 -11.80 -10.78 0.05
C SER A 28 -12.45 -10.41 -1.27
N MET A 29 -12.13 -11.14 -2.33
CA MET A 29 -12.75 -10.96 -3.65
C MET A 29 -14.20 -11.50 -3.72
N ARG A 30 -14.75 -12.04 -2.63
CA ARG A 30 -16.05 -12.72 -2.60
C ARG A 30 -17.10 -12.05 -1.71
N ASP A 31 -16.71 -11.10 -0.87
CA ASP A 31 -17.63 -10.50 0.13
C ASP A 31 -18.44 -9.32 -0.41
N GLY A 32 -18.13 -8.87 -1.65
CA GLY A 32 -18.83 -7.76 -2.30
C GLY A 32 -18.47 -6.39 -1.71
N LEU A 33 -17.30 -6.27 -1.08
CA LEU A 33 -16.78 -5.04 -0.49
C LEU A 33 -15.37 -4.76 -1.00
N LEU A 34 -15.00 -3.50 -1.02
CA LEU A 34 -13.62 -3.04 -1.16
C LEU A 34 -13.05 -2.74 0.22
N ASP A 35 -11.85 -3.20 0.47
CA ASP A 35 -11.06 -2.78 1.62
C ASP A 35 -10.36 -1.45 1.27
N VAL A 36 -10.80 -0.38 1.92
CA VAL A 36 -10.25 0.95 1.71
C VAL A 36 -9.18 1.20 2.76
N VAL A 37 -7.97 1.50 2.28
CA VAL A 37 -6.81 1.78 3.11
C VAL A 37 -6.40 3.23 2.88
N VAL A 38 -6.50 4.04 3.93
CA VAL A 38 -6.05 5.43 3.94
C VAL A 38 -4.76 5.49 4.73
N MET A 39 -3.68 5.83 4.05
CA MET A 39 -2.36 6.01 4.65
C MET A 39 -2.10 7.50 4.81
N GLU A 40 -1.93 7.95 6.06
CA GLU A 40 -1.56 9.32 6.37
C GLU A 40 -0.06 9.56 6.08
N PRO A 41 0.37 10.82 5.90
CA PRO A 41 1.78 11.12 5.74
C PRO A 41 2.61 10.64 6.95
N PHE A 42 3.78 10.08 6.67
CA PHE A 42 4.72 9.59 7.64
C PHE A 42 6.14 10.12 7.33
N ASN A 43 7.01 10.12 8.32
CA ASN A 43 8.40 10.56 8.14
C ASN A 43 9.29 9.42 7.63
N THR A 44 10.54 9.74 7.30
CA THR A 44 11.50 8.80 6.71
C THR A 44 11.84 7.63 7.65
N ILE A 45 11.83 7.85 8.96
CA ILE A 45 12.11 6.78 9.93
C ILE A 45 10.93 5.80 9.97
N GLU A 46 9.72 6.33 9.97
CA GLU A 46 8.48 5.54 9.95
C GLU A 46 8.31 4.77 8.63
N SER A 47 8.91 5.26 7.53
CA SER A 47 8.83 4.57 6.23
C SER A 47 9.41 3.15 6.28
N ALA A 48 10.44 2.90 7.06
CA ALA A 48 11.00 1.56 7.23
C ALA A 48 10.02 0.63 7.96
N GLN A 49 9.30 1.15 8.95
CA GLN A 49 8.25 0.40 9.64
C GLN A 49 7.06 0.11 8.71
N VAL A 50 6.60 1.10 7.94
CA VAL A 50 5.53 0.94 6.96
C VAL A 50 5.91 -0.13 5.93
N ALA A 51 7.13 -0.07 5.38
CA ALA A 51 7.62 -1.07 4.44
C ALA A 51 7.65 -2.47 5.06
N PHE A 52 8.17 -2.62 6.28
CA PHE A 52 8.16 -3.88 6.99
C PHE A 52 6.74 -4.42 7.17
N GLN A 53 5.81 -3.59 7.62
CA GLN A 53 4.42 -3.98 7.86
C GLN A 53 3.68 -4.33 6.56
N LEU A 54 4.02 -3.68 5.44
CA LEU A 54 3.48 -3.99 4.13
C LEU A 54 3.83 -5.42 3.71
N PHE A 55 5.08 -5.85 3.90
CA PHE A 55 5.52 -7.21 3.55
C PHE A 55 5.13 -8.27 4.60
N THR A 56 4.82 -7.87 5.81
CA THR A 56 4.39 -8.78 6.87
C THR A 56 2.88 -8.95 6.97
N GLY A 57 2.12 -8.15 6.21
CA GLY A 57 0.66 -8.13 6.30
C GLY A 57 0.14 -7.51 7.61
N THR A 58 0.96 -6.74 8.32
CA THR A 58 0.59 -6.07 9.57
C THR A 58 0.39 -4.57 9.39
N LEU A 59 0.29 -4.10 8.14
CA LEU A 59 0.07 -2.69 7.82
C LEU A 59 -1.18 -2.08 8.51
N PRO A 60 -2.31 -2.79 8.67
CA PRO A 60 -3.48 -2.25 9.38
C PRO A 60 -3.22 -1.90 10.85
N ASP A 61 -2.16 -2.44 11.46
CA ASP A 61 -1.77 -2.16 12.86
C ASP A 61 -0.96 -0.86 12.99
N ASN A 62 -0.63 -0.20 11.87
CA ASN A 62 0.11 1.05 11.87
C ASN A 62 -0.77 2.23 12.26
N SER A 63 -0.30 3.11 13.13
CA SER A 63 -1.03 4.29 13.61
C SER A 63 -1.33 5.34 12.52
N HIS A 64 -0.58 5.34 11.40
CA HIS A 64 -0.80 6.19 10.24
C HIS A 64 -1.74 5.57 9.21
N VAL A 65 -2.29 4.39 9.49
CA VAL A 65 -3.13 3.66 8.56
C VAL A 65 -4.53 3.49 9.13
N LYS A 66 -5.52 3.91 8.37
CA LYS A 66 -6.95 3.69 8.66
C LYS A 66 -7.52 2.75 7.61
N THR A 67 -8.29 1.78 8.06
CA THR A 67 -8.95 0.82 7.19
C THR A 67 -10.45 0.80 7.44
N PHE A 68 -11.22 0.69 6.37
CA PHE A 68 -12.67 0.47 6.44
C PHE A 68 -13.14 -0.24 5.16
N ARG A 69 -14.37 -0.73 5.17
CA ARG A 69 -14.95 -1.44 4.03
C ARG A 69 -16.12 -0.68 3.42
N SER A 70 -16.22 -0.68 2.10
CA SER A 70 -17.33 -0.08 1.39
C SER A 70 -17.49 -0.71 0.01
N SER A 71 -18.73 -0.80 -0.47
CA SER A 71 -19.00 -1.17 -1.88
C SER A 71 -18.98 0.04 -2.82
N HIS A 72 -19.06 1.25 -2.26
CA HIS A 72 -19.01 2.51 -3.00
C HIS A 72 -18.34 3.59 -2.16
N LEU A 73 -17.43 4.32 -2.78
CA LEU A 73 -16.66 5.40 -2.15
C LEU A 73 -16.53 6.57 -3.12
N ARG A 74 -16.74 7.78 -2.62
CA ARG A 74 -16.38 9.01 -3.32
C ARG A 74 -15.18 9.67 -2.63
N ILE A 75 -14.12 9.88 -3.38
CA ILE A 75 -12.91 10.58 -2.94
C ILE A 75 -12.94 11.97 -3.58
N THR A 76 -12.84 13.02 -2.75
CA THR A 76 -12.72 14.40 -3.22
C THR A 76 -11.37 14.96 -2.78
N ARG A 77 -10.73 15.74 -3.65
CA ARG A 77 -9.43 16.40 -3.39
C ARG A 77 -9.37 17.77 -4.06
N GLU A 78 -8.40 18.58 -3.65
CA GLU A 78 -8.11 19.85 -4.31
C GLU A 78 -7.41 19.60 -5.65
N GLY A 79 -8.10 19.88 -6.75
CA GLY A 79 -7.56 19.81 -8.11
C GLY A 79 -7.41 18.38 -8.67
N SER A 80 -6.79 18.32 -9.85
CA SER A 80 -6.48 17.08 -10.55
C SER A 80 -5.21 16.42 -10.00
N GLY A 81 -5.03 15.14 -10.23
CA GLY A 81 -3.82 14.43 -9.84
C GLY A 81 -3.76 13.03 -10.41
N VAL A 82 -2.65 12.35 -10.15
CA VAL A 82 -2.42 11.00 -10.61
C VAL A 82 -3.16 10.00 -9.73
N ALA A 83 -3.75 8.99 -10.36
CA ALA A 83 -4.22 7.75 -9.76
C ALA A 83 -3.70 6.60 -10.63
N HIS A 84 -3.84 5.37 -10.17
CA HIS A 84 -3.55 4.17 -10.97
C HIS A 84 -4.55 3.05 -10.64
N TYR A 85 -4.77 2.18 -11.59
CA TYR A 85 -5.43 0.90 -11.38
C TYR A 85 -4.49 -0.21 -11.86
N ASP A 86 -4.28 -1.20 -11.03
CA ASP A 86 -3.41 -2.36 -11.30
C ASP A 86 -2.02 -2.01 -11.88
N GLY A 87 -1.47 -0.86 -11.45
CA GLY A 87 -0.16 -0.37 -11.91
C GLY A 87 -0.21 0.63 -13.06
N ASP A 88 -1.30 0.74 -13.80
CA ASP A 88 -1.45 1.67 -14.92
C ASP A 88 -1.83 3.09 -14.43
N PRO A 89 -0.96 4.09 -14.60
CA PRO A 89 -1.21 5.44 -14.13
C PRO A 89 -2.16 6.19 -15.06
N PHE A 90 -3.02 7.02 -14.49
CA PHE A 90 -3.88 7.94 -15.21
C PHE A 90 -4.13 9.22 -14.42
N VAL A 91 -4.61 10.26 -15.08
CA VAL A 91 -4.93 11.55 -14.45
C VAL A 91 -6.43 11.62 -14.19
N THR A 92 -6.81 11.97 -12.96
CA THR A 92 -8.21 12.19 -12.57
C THR A 92 -8.43 13.63 -12.15
N GLY A 93 -9.69 14.07 -12.16
CA GLY A 93 -10.10 15.35 -11.60
C GLY A 93 -10.12 15.36 -10.07
N SER A 94 -10.84 16.35 -9.53
CA SER A 94 -10.98 16.56 -8.09
C SER A 94 -11.96 15.59 -7.40
N SER A 95 -12.74 14.83 -8.16
CA SER A 95 -13.69 13.84 -7.64
C SER A 95 -13.50 12.51 -8.34
N ILE A 96 -13.39 11.46 -7.56
CA ILE A 96 -13.22 10.07 -8.03
C ILE A 96 -14.30 9.23 -7.36
N ASP A 97 -15.12 8.60 -8.16
CA ASP A 97 -16.10 7.62 -7.70
C ASP A 97 -15.56 6.22 -7.93
N VAL A 98 -15.49 5.43 -6.86
CA VAL A 98 -15.07 4.04 -6.88
C VAL A 98 -16.24 3.17 -6.44
N CYS A 99 -16.63 2.22 -7.27
CA CYS A 99 -17.70 1.28 -6.94
C CYS A 99 -17.32 -0.14 -7.33
N LEU A 100 -17.75 -1.09 -6.50
CA LEU A 100 -17.59 -2.51 -6.79
C LEU A 100 -18.70 -2.96 -7.75
N HIS A 101 -18.32 -3.52 -8.90
CA HIS A 101 -19.22 -4.24 -9.76
C HIS A 101 -19.34 -5.69 -9.28
N ARG A 102 -20.54 -6.11 -8.95
CA ARG A 102 -20.83 -7.53 -8.67
C ARG A 102 -20.85 -8.31 -9.96
N GLU A 103 -20.47 -9.59 -9.89
CA GLU A 103 -20.49 -10.53 -11.06
C GLU A 103 -19.50 -10.15 -12.17
N GLY A 104 -18.35 -9.58 -11.81
CA GLY A 104 -17.38 -9.12 -12.79
C GLY A 104 -16.69 -10.24 -13.55
N LEU A 105 -16.14 -11.25 -12.88
CA LEU A 105 -15.36 -12.32 -13.49
C LEU A 105 -15.59 -13.66 -12.79
N PRO A 106 -16.10 -14.70 -13.47
CA PRO A 106 -16.12 -16.05 -12.93
C PRO A 106 -14.70 -16.63 -12.90
N VAL A 107 -14.26 -17.04 -11.73
CA VAL A 107 -12.92 -17.60 -11.50
C VAL A 107 -13.05 -18.97 -10.87
N VAL A 108 -12.27 -19.93 -11.36
CA VAL A 108 -12.14 -21.24 -10.71
C VAL A 108 -11.26 -21.10 -9.47
N VAL A 109 -11.82 -21.43 -8.33
CA VAL A 109 -11.12 -21.34 -7.03
C VAL A 109 -11.05 -22.69 -6.37
N ASN A 110 -10.02 -22.91 -5.55
CA ASN A 110 -9.98 -24.07 -4.66
C ASN A 110 -10.93 -23.83 -3.47
N PRO A 111 -12.01 -24.62 -3.32
CA PRO A 111 -12.97 -24.42 -2.23
C PRO A 111 -12.39 -24.67 -0.84
N ASP A 112 -11.31 -25.45 -0.75
CA ASP A 112 -10.65 -25.80 0.51
C ASP A 112 -9.66 -24.73 1.00
N LYS A 113 -9.39 -23.72 0.18
CA LYS A 113 -8.55 -22.58 0.58
C LYS A 113 -9.42 -21.39 0.96
N PRO A 114 -9.43 -21.00 2.25
CA PRO A 114 -10.12 -19.79 2.69
C PRO A 114 -9.48 -18.55 2.07
N ASP A 115 -10.31 -17.56 1.70
CA ASP A 115 -9.85 -16.25 1.26
C ASP A 115 -9.01 -15.57 2.34
N GLY A 116 -7.85 -15.07 1.96
CA GLY A 116 -7.06 -14.10 2.74
C GLY A 116 -6.55 -14.53 4.12
N GLN A 117 -6.91 -15.69 4.63
CA GLN A 117 -6.69 -16.02 6.04
C GLN A 117 -5.33 -16.62 6.39
N ASN A 118 -4.46 -16.93 5.44
CA ASN A 118 -3.18 -17.60 5.72
C ASN A 118 -1.93 -16.75 5.43
N LEU A 119 -2.02 -15.44 5.68
CA LEU A 119 -0.89 -14.53 5.46
C LEU A 119 0.15 -14.53 6.59
N ARG A 120 -0.05 -15.30 7.65
CA ARG A 120 0.97 -15.51 8.70
C ARG A 120 2.00 -16.57 8.26
N GLN A 121 2.58 -16.40 7.09
CA GLN A 121 3.76 -17.16 6.70
C GLN A 121 5.01 -16.57 7.38
N PRO A 122 6.07 -17.35 7.59
CA PRO A 122 7.25 -16.86 8.30
C PRO A 122 7.90 -15.71 7.53
N VAL A 123 7.58 -14.53 8.00
CA VAL A 123 7.83 -13.20 7.50
C VAL A 123 9.28 -12.95 7.10
N VAL A 124 10.24 -13.49 7.86
CA VAL A 124 11.65 -13.17 7.71
C VAL A 124 12.24 -13.71 6.41
N LYS A 125 11.79 -14.87 5.94
CA LYS A 125 12.34 -15.49 4.73
C LYS A 125 11.89 -14.73 3.47
N ASN A 126 10.63 -14.30 3.43
CA ASN A 126 10.09 -13.52 2.32
C ASN A 126 10.66 -12.10 2.33
N LEU A 127 10.80 -11.48 3.50
CA LEU A 127 11.36 -10.14 3.62
C LEU A 127 12.78 -10.06 3.03
N MET A 128 13.65 -11.02 3.35
CA MET A 128 15.03 -11.07 2.84
C MET A 128 15.10 -11.24 1.32
N GLN A 129 14.13 -11.89 0.71
CA GLN A 129 14.08 -12.10 -0.75
C GLN A 129 13.59 -10.84 -1.49
N HIS A 130 12.69 -10.05 -0.89
CA HIS A 130 12.04 -8.91 -1.55
C HIS A 130 12.71 -7.55 -1.28
N ILE A 131 13.60 -7.47 -0.29
CA ILE A 131 14.38 -6.25 -0.04
C ILE A 131 15.12 -5.74 -1.30
N PRO A 132 15.81 -6.60 -2.11
CA PRO A 132 16.48 -6.13 -3.32
C PRO A 132 15.50 -5.59 -4.37
N ASP A 133 14.34 -6.22 -4.53
CA ASP A 133 13.31 -5.81 -5.48
C ASP A 133 12.66 -4.49 -5.07
N PHE A 134 12.35 -4.33 -3.79
CA PHE A 134 11.87 -3.08 -3.21
C PHE A 134 12.82 -1.92 -3.51
N PHE A 135 14.13 -2.10 -3.33
CA PHE A 135 15.11 -1.06 -3.66
C PHE A 135 15.23 -0.79 -5.16
N SER A 136 15.01 -1.78 -6.00
CA SER A 136 15.02 -1.59 -7.45
C SER A 136 13.81 -0.80 -7.94
N GLU A 137 12.63 -1.01 -7.36
CA GLU A 137 11.42 -0.25 -7.62
C GLU A 137 11.50 1.17 -7.04
N TRP A 138 12.06 1.33 -5.84
CA TRP A 138 12.35 2.64 -5.26
C TRP A 138 13.17 3.53 -6.19
N LYS A 139 14.17 2.96 -6.89
CA LYS A 139 14.98 3.67 -7.88
C LYS A 139 14.20 4.09 -9.14
N ARG A 140 13.05 3.48 -9.39
CA ARG A 140 12.16 3.81 -10.52
C ARG A 140 11.10 4.85 -10.17
N MET A 141 10.98 5.23 -8.90
CA MET A 141 10.05 6.29 -8.49
C MET A 141 10.44 7.63 -9.11
N PRO A 142 9.45 8.49 -9.41
CA PRO A 142 9.72 9.83 -9.95
C PRO A 142 10.71 10.60 -9.08
N GLU A 143 11.66 11.29 -9.70
CA GLU A 143 12.70 12.07 -9.01
C GLU A 143 12.14 13.04 -7.97
N THR A 144 10.95 13.59 -8.21
CA THR A 144 10.26 14.49 -7.26
C THR A 144 9.97 13.87 -5.91
N ILE A 145 9.69 12.55 -5.86
CA ILE A 145 9.47 11.82 -4.61
C ILE A 145 10.81 11.49 -3.98
N ILE A 146 11.77 11.02 -4.80
CA ILE A 146 13.13 10.67 -4.36
C ILE A 146 13.86 11.90 -3.82
N GLU A 147 13.79 13.05 -4.50
CA GLU A 147 14.42 14.30 -4.08
C GLU A 147 13.83 14.84 -2.78
N LYS A 148 12.52 14.74 -2.58
CA LYS A 148 11.89 15.19 -1.35
C LYS A 148 12.35 14.33 -0.18
N THR A 149 12.36 13.02 -0.36
CA THR A 149 12.81 12.05 0.65
C THR A 149 14.31 12.17 0.93
N SER A 150 15.13 12.38 -0.11
CA SER A 150 16.58 12.60 0.02
C SER A 150 16.89 13.92 0.73
N ARG A 151 16.14 14.99 0.48
CA ARG A 151 16.31 16.27 1.20
C ARG A 151 15.99 16.15 2.68
N ASP A 152 14.98 15.38 3.04
CA ASP A 152 14.59 15.16 4.42
C ASP A 152 15.61 14.27 5.16
N LEU A 153 16.21 13.29 4.46
CA LEU A 153 17.32 12.48 4.96
C LEU A 153 18.60 13.29 5.18
N LEU A 154 18.97 14.13 4.22
CA LEU A 154 20.16 15.00 4.33
C LEU A 154 20.02 16.00 5.49
N LYS A 155 18.81 16.50 5.74
CA LYS A 155 18.54 17.36 6.92
C LYS A 155 18.67 16.59 8.24
N SER A 156 18.41 15.29 8.26
CA SER A 156 18.56 14.44 9.44
C SER A 156 19.99 13.92 9.65
N GLY A 157 20.91 14.15 8.71
CA GLY A 157 22.31 13.70 8.77
C GLY A 157 22.52 12.19 8.66
N LYS A 158 21.50 11.46 8.23
CA LYS A 158 21.54 9.98 8.09
C LYS A 158 21.42 9.58 6.63
N ASN A 159 22.23 8.60 6.21
CA ASN A 159 22.14 7.97 4.90
C ASN A 159 21.19 6.76 4.98
N ILE A 160 20.34 6.54 3.97
CA ILE A 160 19.46 5.37 3.88
C ILE A 160 20.25 4.07 4.09
N MET A 161 21.46 3.97 3.55
CA MET A 161 22.33 2.79 3.69
C MET A 161 22.84 2.57 5.12
N ASP A 162 22.87 3.61 5.96
CA ASP A 162 23.31 3.50 7.36
C ASP A 162 22.20 2.95 8.27
N LEU A 163 20.95 3.03 7.84
CA LEU A 163 19.81 2.41 8.52
C LEU A 163 19.83 0.87 8.40
N PHE A 164 20.49 0.34 7.37
CA PHE A 164 20.54 -1.09 7.08
C PHE A 164 21.90 -1.75 7.35
N LYS A 165 22.94 -0.98 7.69
CA LYS A 165 24.17 -1.52 8.24
C LYS A 165 23.93 -1.94 9.67
N GLY A 166 23.49 -3.21 9.84
CA GLY A 166 23.40 -3.83 11.15
C GLY A 166 24.72 -3.64 11.91
N LYS A 167 24.62 -3.28 13.15
CA LYS A 167 25.76 -3.35 14.07
C LYS A 167 26.23 -4.80 14.12
N ASN A 168 27.46 -5.05 13.64
CA ASN A 168 28.20 -6.23 14.00
C ASN A 168 28.43 -6.27 15.50
#